data_f7a684d576287a78f92cf2f7d42f7ad9
#
_entry.id   f7a684d576287a78f92cf2f7d42f7ad9
#
_cell.length_a   1.000
_cell.length_b   1.000
_cell.length_c   1.000
_cell.angle_alpha   90.00
_cell.angle_beta   90.00
_cell.angle_gamma   90.00
#
_symmetry.space_group_name_H-M   'P 1'
#
loop_
_entity.id
_entity.type
_entity.pdbx_description
1 polymer ?
#
loop_
_entity_poly.entity_id
_entity_poly.type
_entity_poly.pdbx_seq_one_letter_code
_entity_poly.pdbx_strand_id
1 'polypeptide(L)'
;MRNIIYKLTACSALIVLTLSSCKDSFLEEDPNGYISSGQIKENAEWNPNIMLGQALGTYSTTFAWKTGGTTNHDDFGQKSIDITTDLMSGDLAMSGETYGWFSDAARLQCNTTTKNRAYMLWRYYYRIIKACNEIFDTVGGDENVPENEDNKNYYAQAKALRAHSYFNLVNLYAKSYDIDKNAKALPLYRSQATAETLGLSTVEEIYERVITDLKEAVEILENLEEEGIGRPNGTKDQIDQWTAKGILAYAYLTKGEYENAAAITADIIKNSGYPLMSQAEIIESGFSSINIGSWMWAFDITKDNTAGLPTFWGQIDYFTYSYCSAGDYK
;
A
#
# COMPACT_ATOMS: atom_id res chain seq x y z
N MET A 1 1.61 -76.29 -2.30
CA MET A 1 1.07 -75.16 -3.07
C MET A 1 -0.01 -74.35 -2.32
N ARG A 2 -0.98 -74.97 -1.67
CA ARG A 2 -2.10 -74.29 -0.98
C ARG A 2 -1.63 -73.31 0.11
N ASN A 3 -0.62 -73.60 0.90
CA ASN A 3 -0.08 -72.77 1.99
C ASN A 3 0.76 -71.56 1.48
N ILE A 4 1.26 -71.62 0.23
CA ILE A 4 2.01 -70.53 -0.38
C ILE A 4 1.03 -69.47 -0.91
N ILE A 5 -0.10 -69.94 -1.45
CA ILE A 5 -1.17 -69.03 -1.98
C ILE A 5 -1.78 -68.22 -0.83
N TYR A 6 -2.05 -68.84 0.35
CA TYR A 6 -2.56 -68.13 1.53
C TYR A 6 -1.56 -67.11 2.11
N LYS A 7 -0.27 -67.39 2.04
CA LYS A 7 0.77 -66.46 2.49
C LYS A 7 0.91 -65.29 1.51
N LEU A 8 0.80 -65.51 0.18
CA LEU A 8 0.82 -64.45 -0.84
C LEU A 8 -0.41 -63.54 -0.77
N THR A 9 -1.62 -64.13 -0.54
CA THR A 9 -2.85 -63.32 -0.38
C THR A 9 -2.86 -62.52 0.92
N ALA A 10 -2.33 -63.08 1.99
CA ALA A 10 -2.20 -62.32 3.26
C ALA A 10 -1.19 -61.16 3.15
N CYS A 11 -0.05 -61.38 2.50
CA CYS A 11 0.91 -60.28 2.23
C CYS A 11 0.33 -59.21 1.31
N SER A 12 -0.42 -59.60 0.24
CA SER A 12 -1.05 -58.61 -0.65
C SER A 12 -2.13 -57.79 0.06
N ALA A 13 -2.93 -58.41 0.93
CA ALA A 13 -3.93 -57.72 1.74
C ALA A 13 -3.30 -56.74 2.76
N LEU A 14 -2.14 -57.10 3.35
CA LEU A 14 -1.42 -56.21 4.24
C LEU A 14 -0.83 -54.99 3.52
N ILE A 15 -0.33 -55.15 2.29
CA ILE A 15 0.22 -54.05 1.47
C ILE A 15 -0.89 -53.11 1.03
N VAL A 16 -2.08 -53.59 0.72
CA VAL A 16 -3.24 -52.75 0.34
C VAL A 16 -3.74 -51.92 1.51
N LEU A 17 -3.69 -52.45 2.74
CA LEU A 17 -4.08 -51.75 3.97
C LEU A 17 -3.09 -50.65 4.37
N THR A 18 -1.82 -50.77 4.01
CA THR A 18 -0.82 -49.71 4.30
C THR A 18 -0.84 -48.57 3.28
N LEU A 19 -1.41 -48.77 2.11
CA LEU A 19 -1.53 -47.71 1.07
C LEU A 19 -2.75 -46.80 1.24
N SER A 20 -3.70 -47.16 2.11
CA SER A 20 -4.90 -46.34 2.36
C SER A 20 -4.78 -45.44 3.62
N SER A 21 -3.58 -45.31 4.19
CA SER A 21 -3.38 -44.63 5.50
C SER A 21 -2.98 -43.15 5.39
N CYS A 22 -2.84 -42.61 4.21
CA CYS A 22 -2.63 -41.17 4.07
C CYS A 22 -3.92 -40.51 3.57
N LYS A 23 -4.75 -40.01 4.47
CA LYS A 23 -5.71 -38.99 4.14
C LYS A 23 -4.89 -37.69 3.93
N ASP A 24 -5.13 -36.97 2.86
CA ASP A 24 -4.51 -35.67 2.57
C ASP A 24 -4.64 -34.71 3.77
N SER A 25 -5.72 -34.85 4.57
CA SER A 25 -5.95 -34.07 5.80
C SER A 25 -4.96 -34.33 6.94
N PHE A 26 -4.11 -35.39 6.89
CA PHE A 26 -3.09 -35.61 7.91
C PHE A 26 -1.84 -34.74 7.73
N LEU A 27 -1.65 -34.20 6.51
CA LEU A 27 -0.55 -33.29 6.20
C LEU A 27 -0.98 -31.80 6.25
N GLU A 28 -2.28 -31.55 6.42
CA GLU A 28 -2.85 -30.23 6.60
C GLU A 28 -2.96 -29.91 8.10
N GLU A 29 -1.83 -29.83 8.81
CA GLU A 29 -1.82 -29.22 10.14
C GLU A 29 -1.79 -27.71 9.98
N ASP A 30 -2.76 -27.03 10.59
CA ASP A 30 -2.70 -25.57 10.77
C ASP A 30 -1.41 -25.23 11.53
N PRO A 31 -0.64 -24.26 11.01
CA PRO A 31 0.63 -23.92 11.64
C PRO A 31 0.41 -23.38 13.05
N ASN A 32 0.96 -24.05 14.05
CA ASN A 32 0.82 -23.71 15.48
C ASN A 32 1.52 -22.40 15.89
N GLY A 33 2.24 -21.74 14.98
CA GLY A 33 3.02 -20.54 15.25
C GLY A 33 2.48 -19.25 14.61
N TYR A 34 1.46 -19.33 13.78
CA TYR A 34 0.82 -18.17 13.13
C TYR A 34 -0.63 -18.49 12.74
N ILE A 35 -1.45 -17.47 12.61
CA ILE A 35 -2.85 -17.61 12.24
C ILE A 35 -2.92 -17.84 10.73
N SER A 36 -3.59 -18.91 10.28
CA SER A 36 -3.78 -19.21 8.86
C SER A 36 -4.78 -18.23 8.20
N SER A 37 -4.68 -18.06 6.88
CA SER A 37 -5.64 -17.20 6.14
C SER A 37 -7.09 -17.68 6.32
N GLY A 38 -7.32 -18.97 6.47
CA GLY A 38 -8.64 -19.54 6.78
C GLY A 38 -9.15 -19.10 8.15
N GLN A 39 -8.32 -19.21 9.17
CA GLN A 39 -8.64 -18.76 10.53
C GLN A 39 -8.84 -17.23 10.60
N ILE A 40 -8.07 -16.44 9.85
CA ILE A 40 -8.26 -15.00 9.71
C ILE A 40 -9.68 -14.73 9.20
N LYS A 41 -10.05 -15.33 8.08
CA LYS A 41 -11.34 -15.15 7.44
C LYS A 41 -12.52 -15.56 8.35
N GLU A 42 -12.42 -16.72 8.98
CA GLU A 42 -13.46 -17.25 9.89
C GLU A 42 -13.69 -16.35 11.12
N ASN A 43 -12.63 -15.74 11.62
CA ASN A 43 -12.69 -14.96 12.86
C ASN A 43 -12.88 -13.44 12.62
N ALA A 44 -12.61 -12.93 11.42
CA ALA A 44 -12.68 -11.48 11.14
C ALA A 44 -14.09 -10.91 11.22
N GLU A 45 -15.13 -11.71 10.97
CA GLU A 45 -16.53 -11.29 11.00
C GLU A 45 -16.97 -10.80 12.39
N TRP A 46 -16.46 -11.45 13.45
CA TRP A 46 -16.82 -11.14 14.83
C TRP A 46 -15.68 -10.54 15.67
N ASN A 47 -14.48 -10.45 15.12
CA ASN A 47 -13.32 -9.85 15.78
C ASN A 47 -12.66 -8.77 14.89
N PRO A 48 -13.08 -7.51 15.00
CA PRO A 48 -12.56 -6.41 14.18
C PRO A 48 -11.05 -6.14 14.37
N ASN A 49 -10.46 -6.62 15.49
CA ASN A 49 -9.01 -6.49 15.70
C ASN A 49 -8.17 -7.23 14.65
N ILE A 50 -8.74 -8.19 13.95
CA ILE A 50 -8.06 -8.88 12.85
C ILE A 50 -7.85 -7.93 11.69
N MET A 51 -8.90 -7.26 11.24
CA MET A 51 -8.80 -6.27 10.16
C MET A 51 -8.01 -5.03 10.58
N LEU A 52 -8.13 -4.61 11.84
CA LEU A 52 -7.25 -3.58 12.41
C LEU A 52 -5.78 -3.96 12.26
N GLY A 53 -5.40 -5.18 12.65
CA GLY A 53 -4.02 -5.68 12.51
C GLY A 53 -3.52 -5.69 11.06
N GLN A 54 -4.37 -6.08 10.11
CA GLN A 54 -4.06 -6.04 8.68
C GLN A 54 -3.90 -4.59 8.17
N ALA A 55 -4.81 -3.68 8.55
CA ALA A 55 -4.75 -2.27 8.19
C ALA A 55 -3.49 -1.60 8.74
N LEU A 56 -3.19 -1.75 10.03
CA LEU A 56 -1.99 -1.20 10.65
C LEU A 56 -0.70 -1.77 10.04
N GLY A 57 -0.69 -3.07 9.70
CA GLY A 57 0.40 -3.72 8.98
C GLY A 57 0.61 -3.12 7.57
N THR A 58 -0.49 -2.78 6.90
CA THR A 58 -0.43 -2.10 5.59
C THR A 58 0.13 -0.69 5.72
N TYR A 59 -0.32 0.10 6.68
CA TYR A 59 0.23 1.42 6.94
C TYR A 59 1.70 1.38 7.36
N SER A 60 2.11 0.43 8.20
CA SER A 60 3.51 0.29 8.60
C SER A 60 4.45 0.04 7.42
N THR A 61 3.95 -0.59 6.36
CA THR A 61 4.71 -0.81 5.11
C THR A 61 5.11 0.52 4.46
N THR A 62 4.35 1.59 4.67
CA THR A 62 4.59 2.88 4.02
C THR A 62 5.83 3.60 4.51
N PHE A 63 6.32 3.30 5.70
CA PHE A 63 7.51 3.93 6.29
C PHE A 63 8.61 2.92 6.71
N ALA A 64 8.37 1.62 6.60
CA ALA A 64 9.32 0.61 7.03
C ALA A 64 10.48 0.45 6.03
N TRP A 65 11.64 0.02 6.56
CA TRP A 65 12.80 -0.33 5.77
C TRP A 65 12.58 -1.62 4.97
N LYS A 66 13.26 -1.74 3.83
CA LYS A 66 13.20 -2.89 2.89
C LYS A 66 11.85 -3.10 2.20
N THR A 67 11.00 -2.11 2.18
CA THR A 67 9.68 -2.27 1.57
C THR A 67 9.72 -2.35 0.05
N GLY A 68 10.70 -1.73 -0.60
CA GLY A 68 11.02 -1.92 -2.02
C GLY A 68 11.78 -3.20 -2.33
N GLY A 69 12.11 -4.02 -1.31
CA GLY A 69 12.71 -5.35 -1.48
C GLY A 69 14.22 -5.36 -1.62
N THR A 70 14.89 -4.31 -1.22
CA THR A 70 16.35 -4.23 -1.16
C THR A 70 16.84 -4.08 0.28
N THR A 71 18.15 -4.09 0.48
CA THR A 71 18.78 -3.74 1.76
C THR A 71 19.47 -2.39 1.69
N ASN A 72 19.18 -1.63 0.65
CA ASN A 72 19.77 -0.30 0.43
C ASN A 72 19.27 0.68 1.48
N HIS A 73 20.08 1.67 1.82
CA HIS A 73 19.72 2.70 2.78
C HIS A 73 18.70 3.70 2.23
N ASP A 74 18.49 3.71 0.93
CA ASP A 74 17.47 4.50 0.26
C ASP A 74 16.14 3.73 0.01
N ASP A 75 15.94 2.58 0.68
CA ASP A 75 14.71 1.78 0.64
C ASP A 75 13.97 1.85 1.98
N PHE A 76 13.29 2.97 2.24
CA PHE A 76 12.57 3.27 3.49
C PHE A 76 11.13 3.75 3.28
N GLY A 77 10.43 3.15 2.35
CA GLY A 77 9.00 3.38 2.14
C GLY A 77 8.66 4.60 1.30
N GLN A 78 7.48 5.18 1.52
CA GLN A 78 6.92 6.25 0.69
C GLN A 78 7.86 7.45 0.58
N LYS A 79 8.48 7.88 1.67
CA LYS A 79 9.37 9.05 1.65
C LYS A 79 10.60 8.85 0.75
N SER A 80 11.09 7.62 0.63
CA SER A 80 12.15 7.29 -0.35
C SER A 80 11.66 7.49 -1.79
N ILE A 81 10.40 7.17 -2.05
CA ILE A 81 9.79 7.35 -3.37
C ILE A 81 9.56 8.85 -3.65
N ASP A 82 9.06 9.59 -2.67
CA ASP A 82 8.86 11.05 -2.79
C ASP A 82 10.19 11.74 -3.14
N ILE A 83 11.26 11.44 -2.40
CA ILE A 83 12.60 11.97 -2.70
C ILE A 83 13.05 11.58 -4.12
N THR A 84 12.79 10.33 -4.53
CA THR A 84 13.13 9.87 -5.88
C THR A 84 12.40 10.68 -6.94
N THR A 85 11.08 10.88 -6.79
CA THR A 85 10.26 11.64 -7.75
C THR A 85 10.60 13.12 -7.76
N ASP A 86 10.86 13.72 -6.60
CA ASP A 86 11.28 15.12 -6.46
C ASP A 86 12.64 15.36 -7.13
N LEU A 87 13.58 14.42 -7.01
CA LEU A 87 14.86 14.47 -7.73
C LEU A 87 14.68 14.32 -9.25
N MET A 88 13.76 13.46 -9.69
CA MET A 88 13.48 13.26 -11.11
C MET A 88 12.74 14.42 -11.76
N SER A 89 11.87 15.10 -11.01
CA SER A 89 11.13 16.29 -11.48
C SER A 89 11.96 17.57 -11.46
N GLY A 90 13.03 17.61 -10.67
CA GLY A 90 13.84 18.80 -10.44
C GLY A 90 13.35 19.69 -9.30
N ASP A 91 12.36 19.25 -8.54
CA ASP A 91 11.89 19.94 -7.33
C ASP A 91 12.89 19.82 -6.17
N LEU A 92 13.69 18.73 -6.20
CA LEU A 92 14.79 18.51 -5.28
C LEU A 92 16.10 18.38 -6.05
N ALA A 93 17.20 18.87 -5.49
CA ALA A 93 18.52 18.68 -6.05
C ALA A 93 19.50 18.14 -4.99
N MET A 94 20.43 17.31 -5.40
CA MET A 94 21.49 16.80 -4.54
C MET A 94 22.67 17.76 -4.52
N SER A 95 23.11 18.15 -3.32
CA SER A 95 24.32 18.99 -3.14
C SER A 95 25.62 18.15 -3.13
N GLY A 96 25.50 16.83 -2.96
CA GLY A 96 26.62 15.88 -2.96
C GLY A 96 26.15 14.43 -2.98
N GLU A 97 27.05 13.51 -3.23
CA GLU A 97 26.76 12.07 -3.26
C GLU A 97 27.58 11.35 -2.20
N THR A 98 26.97 11.04 -1.06
CA THR A 98 27.58 10.19 -0.05
C THR A 98 27.10 8.77 -0.24
N TYR A 99 27.98 7.82 -0.46
CA TYR A 99 27.68 6.40 -0.75
C TYR A 99 26.80 6.15 -2.00
N GLY A 100 26.47 7.17 -2.79
CA GLY A 100 25.74 7.04 -4.05
C GLY A 100 24.24 6.78 -3.91
N TRP A 101 23.65 6.87 -2.72
CA TRP A 101 22.20 6.74 -2.55
C TRP A 101 21.46 7.85 -3.30
N PHE A 102 20.35 7.52 -3.96
CA PHE A 102 19.56 8.40 -4.83
C PHE A 102 20.29 8.97 -6.06
N SER A 103 21.57 8.65 -6.29
CA SER A 103 22.32 9.19 -7.43
C SER A 103 21.73 8.81 -8.79
N ASP A 104 21.07 7.65 -8.86
CA ASP A 104 20.35 7.18 -10.04
C ASP A 104 19.11 8.04 -10.36
N ALA A 105 18.40 8.51 -9.33
CA ALA A 105 17.28 9.42 -9.48
C ALA A 105 17.75 10.83 -9.91
N ALA A 106 18.73 11.38 -9.22
CA ALA A 106 19.30 12.69 -9.54
C ALA A 106 19.90 12.78 -10.97
N ARG A 107 20.38 11.65 -11.50
CA ARG A 107 20.94 11.54 -12.86
C ARG A 107 19.96 11.01 -13.89
N LEU A 108 18.69 10.85 -13.56
CA LEU A 108 17.63 10.29 -14.43
C LEU A 108 17.98 8.90 -14.98
N GLN A 109 18.62 8.06 -14.18
CA GLN A 109 19.08 6.71 -14.55
C GLN A 109 18.21 5.59 -13.96
N CYS A 110 17.04 5.92 -13.43
CA CYS A 110 16.16 4.96 -12.74
C CYS A 110 15.70 3.80 -13.64
N ASN A 111 15.63 4.00 -14.96
CA ASN A 111 15.24 2.99 -15.95
C ASN A 111 16.41 2.14 -16.46
N THR A 112 17.60 2.31 -15.92
CA THR A 112 18.77 1.52 -16.34
C THR A 112 18.73 0.14 -15.70
N THR A 113 18.96 -0.92 -16.50
CA THR A 113 18.86 -2.32 -16.04
C THR A 113 19.83 -2.71 -14.93
N THR A 114 20.90 -1.92 -14.72
CA THR A 114 21.87 -2.11 -13.66
C THR A 114 21.50 -1.43 -12.33
N LYS A 115 20.37 -0.71 -12.30
CA LYS A 115 19.89 0.00 -11.12
C LYS A 115 18.62 -0.65 -10.58
N ASN A 116 18.49 -0.66 -9.25
CA ASN A 116 17.36 -1.28 -8.57
C ASN A 116 16.15 -0.34 -8.43
N ARG A 117 16.26 0.94 -8.80
CA ARG A 117 15.23 1.96 -8.52
C ARG A 117 13.85 1.58 -9.06
N ALA A 118 13.77 1.27 -10.34
CA ALA A 118 12.49 0.86 -10.94
C ALA A 118 11.90 -0.38 -10.25
N TYR A 119 12.73 -1.36 -9.88
CA TYR A 119 12.27 -2.53 -9.13
C TYR A 119 11.76 -2.17 -7.73
N MET A 120 12.45 -1.27 -7.01
CA MET A 120 12.05 -0.84 -5.65
C MET A 120 10.69 -0.17 -5.64
N LEU A 121 10.44 0.79 -6.54
CA LEU A 121 9.18 1.50 -6.64
C LEU A 121 8.02 0.56 -7.00
N TRP A 122 8.24 -0.31 -7.99
CA TRP A 122 7.28 -1.32 -8.40
C TRP A 122 6.89 -2.24 -7.24
N ARG A 123 7.90 -2.85 -6.61
CA ARG A 123 7.69 -3.80 -5.51
C ARG A 123 7.01 -3.16 -4.30
N TYR A 124 7.38 -1.93 -3.97
CA TYR A 124 6.78 -1.18 -2.86
C TYR A 124 5.26 -1.07 -3.03
N TYR A 125 4.80 -0.51 -4.13
CA TYR A 125 3.37 -0.34 -4.35
C TYR A 125 2.61 -1.65 -4.48
N TYR A 126 3.19 -2.66 -5.15
CA TYR A 126 2.55 -3.97 -5.22
C TYR A 126 2.50 -4.71 -3.87
N ARG A 127 3.37 -4.42 -2.93
CA ARG A 127 3.23 -4.93 -1.55
C ARG A 127 2.02 -4.32 -0.84
N ILE A 128 1.77 -3.02 -1.02
CA ILE A 128 0.58 -2.35 -0.47
C ILE A 128 -0.67 -2.91 -1.13
N ILE A 129 -0.70 -3.02 -2.47
CA ILE A 129 -1.82 -3.62 -3.21
C ILE A 129 -2.12 -5.03 -2.70
N LYS A 130 -1.08 -5.85 -2.52
CA LYS A 130 -1.21 -7.20 -1.96
C LYS A 130 -1.86 -7.17 -0.58
N ALA A 131 -1.37 -6.33 0.32
CA ALA A 131 -1.91 -6.21 1.68
C ALA A 131 -3.37 -5.73 1.67
N CYS A 132 -3.73 -4.78 0.81
CA CYS A 132 -5.13 -4.37 0.62
C CYS A 132 -6.01 -5.51 0.10
N ASN A 133 -5.52 -6.28 -0.87
CA ASN A 133 -6.24 -7.43 -1.40
C ASN A 133 -6.43 -8.53 -0.33
N GLU A 134 -5.48 -8.72 0.58
CA GLU A 134 -5.63 -9.63 1.73
C GLU A 134 -6.76 -9.18 2.67
N ILE A 135 -6.94 -7.86 2.87
CA ILE A 135 -8.08 -7.32 3.62
C ILE A 135 -9.40 -7.64 2.91
N PHE A 136 -9.48 -7.46 1.58
CA PHE A 136 -10.69 -7.80 0.82
C PHE A 136 -10.97 -9.30 0.82
N ASP A 137 -9.96 -10.14 0.65
CA ASP A 137 -10.12 -11.60 0.71
C ASP A 137 -10.63 -12.05 2.09
N THR A 138 -10.27 -11.34 3.17
CA THR A 138 -10.76 -11.61 4.53
C THR A 138 -12.27 -11.47 4.64
N VAL A 139 -12.86 -10.51 3.93
CA VAL A 139 -14.32 -10.28 3.92
C VAL A 139 -15.04 -10.98 2.75
N GLY A 140 -14.31 -11.79 1.99
CA GLY A 140 -14.88 -12.59 0.89
C GLY A 140 -14.81 -11.96 -0.49
N GLY A 141 -14.04 -10.87 -0.65
CA GLY A 141 -13.76 -10.21 -1.94
C GLY A 141 -13.93 -8.70 -1.91
N ASP A 142 -13.42 -8.05 -2.94
CA ASP A 142 -13.41 -6.59 -3.01
C ASP A 142 -14.77 -5.95 -3.39
N GLU A 143 -15.81 -6.77 -3.57
CA GLU A 143 -17.21 -6.35 -3.75
C GLU A 143 -18.03 -6.53 -2.45
N ASN A 144 -17.47 -7.17 -1.43
CA ASN A 144 -18.18 -7.49 -0.19
C ASN A 144 -17.87 -6.47 0.89
N VAL A 145 -18.75 -5.48 1.05
CA VAL A 145 -18.64 -4.50 2.14
C VAL A 145 -19.02 -5.17 3.46
N PRO A 146 -18.15 -5.13 4.49
CA PRO A 146 -18.46 -5.70 5.80
C PRO A 146 -19.69 -5.05 6.45
N GLU A 147 -20.38 -5.79 7.34
CA GLU A 147 -21.48 -5.24 8.11
C GLU A 147 -20.99 -4.42 9.32
N ASN A 148 -19.93 -4.88 9.99
CA ASN A 148 -19.35 -4.21 11.15
C ASN A 148 -18.69 -2.88 10.75
N GLU A 149 -18.97 -1.81 11.49
CA GLU A 149 -18.56 -0.43 11.18
C GLU A 149 -17.04 -0.24 11.19
N ASP A 150 -16.33 -0.83 12.15
CA ASP A 150 -14.87 -0.77 12.19
C ASP A 150 -14.28 -1.47 10.96
N ASN A 151 -14.82 -2.64 10.61
CA ASN A 151 -14.39 -3.39 9.44
C ASN A 151 -14.71 -2.64 8.13
N LYS A 152 -15.85 -1.94 8.04
CA LYS A 152 -16.18 -1.05 6.92
C LYS A 152 -15.15 0.05 6.77
N ASN A 153 -14.73 0.64 7.90
CA ASN A 153 -13.72 1.69 7.90
C ASN A 153 -12.38 1.17 7.35
N TYR A 154 -11.87 0.04 7.86
CA TYR A 154 -10.62 -0.55 7.36
C TYR A 154 -10.71 -1.01 5.90
N TYR A 155 -11.86 -1.53 5.49
CA TYR A 155 -12.12 -1.89 4.10
C TYR A 155 -12.07 -0.67 3.18
N ALA A 156 -12.71 0.43 3.54
CA ALA A 156 -12.70 1.67 2.76
C ALA A 156 -11.29 2.28 2.69
N GLN A 157 -10.55 2.27 3.80
CA GLN A 157 -9.15 2.70 3.81
C GLN A 157 -8.28 1.83 2.90
N ALA A 158 -8.49 0.50 2.89
CA ALA A 158 -7.78 -0.41 1.99
C ALA A 158 -8.10 -0.11 0.51
N LYS A 159 -9.36 0.24 0.17
CA LYS A 159 -9.74 0.72 -1.16
C LYS A 159 -8.94 1.97 -1.55
N ALA A 160 -8.89 2.96 -0.69
CA ALA A 160 -8.15 4.20 -0.93
C ALA A 160 -6.62 3.97 -1.07
N LEU A 161 -6.03 3.11 -0.23
CA LEU A 161 -4.61 2.76 -0.30
C LEU A 161 -4.25 1.98 -1.58
N ARG A 162 -5.12 1.04 -2.00
CA ARG A 162 -4.94 0.31 -3.25
C ARG A 162 -5.01 1.26 -4.45
N ALA A 163 -5.99 2.14 -4.46
CA ALA A 163 -6.15 3.15 -5.49
C ALA A 163 -4.95 4.10 -5.56
N HIS A 164 -4.49 4.61 -4.41
CA HIS A 164 -3.29 5.43 -4.31
C HIS A 164 -2.06 4.71 -4.90
N SER A 165 -1.91 3.42 -4.60
CA SER A 165 -0.80 2.62 -5.10
C SER A 165 -0.85 2.42 -6.61
N TYR A 166 -2.01 2.10 -7.18
CA TYR A 166 -2.18 1.99 -8.64
C TYR A 166 -2.04 3.34 -9.34
N PHE A 167 -2.52 4.43 -8.75
CA PHE A 167 -2.35 5.77 -9.28
C PHE A 167 -0.88 6.16 -9.41
N ASN A 168 -0.07 5.89 -8.38
CA ASN A 168 1.37 6.14 -8.46
C ASN A 168 2.06 5.22 -9.47
N LEU A 169 1.72 3.93 -9.49
CA LEU A 169 2.30 2.98 -10.45
C LEU A 169 2.02 3.39 -11.90
N VAL A 170 0.79 3.76 -12.25
CA VAL A 170 0.45 4.14 -13.62
C VAL A 170 1.17 5.40 -14.06
N ASN A 171 1.35 6.37 -13.15
CA ASN A 171 2.12 7.57 -13.43
C ASN A 171 3.63 7.32 -13.58
N LEU A 172 4.17 6.32 -12.89
CA LEU A 172 5.60 5.99 -12.93
C LEU A 172 5.99 5.07 -14.10
N TYR A 173 5.09 4.18 -14.53
CA TYR A 173 5.44 3.09 -15.46
C TYR A 173 4.66 3.09 -16.77
N ALA A 174 3.70 3.99 -16.94
CA ALA A 174 2.91 4.06 -18.15
C ALA A 174 3.10 5.39 -18.89
N LYS A 175 2.58 5.47 -20.09
CA LYS A 175 2.38 6.74 -20.78
C LYS A 175 1.29 7.54 -20.07
N SER A 176 1.38 8.87 -20.15
CA SER A 176 0.29 9.72 -19.67
C SER A 176 -1.03 9.34 -20.34
N TYR A 177 -2.11 9.51 -19.60
CA TYR A 177 -3.46 9.18 -20.07
C TYR A 177 -3.83 9.86 -21.40
N ASP A 178 -3.49 11.14 -21.55
CA ASP A 178 -3.74 11.96 -22.75
C ASP A 178 -2.91 11.53 -23.97
N ILE A 179 -1.77 10.85 -23.75
CA ILE A 179 -0.90 10.39 -24.84
C ILE A 179 -1.43 9.05 -25.41
N ASP A 180 -1.73 8.08 -24.56
CA ASP A 180 -2.17 6.77 -25.00
C ASP A 180 -2.85 5.98 -23.86
N LYS A 181 -4.14 6.21 -23.66
CA LYS A 181 -4.93 5.52 -22.65
C LYS A 181 -5.13 4.02 -22.92
N ASN A 182 -4.92 3.57 -24.17
CA ASN A 182 -5.03 2.16 -24.54
C ASN A 182 -3.71 1.39 -24.40
N ALA A 183 -2.61 2.08 -24.07
CA ALA A 183 -1.33 1.43 -23.85
C ALA A 183 -1.43 0.41 -22.71
N LYS A 184 -0.87 -0.77 -22.93
CA LYS A 184 -0.72 -1.78 -21.87
C LYS A 184 0.33 -1.33 -20.88
N ALA A 185 0.00 -1.35 -19.58
CA ALA A 185 0.80 -0.75 -18.52
C ALA A 185 1.08 -1.69 -17.35
N LEU A 186 0.06 -2.07 -16.60
CA LEU A 186 0.20 -2.77 -15.32
C LEU A 186 -0.75 -3.96 -15.21
N PRO A 187 -0.38 -5.03 -14.47
CA PRO A 187 -1.35 -6.05 -14.07
C PRO A 187 -2.24 -5.50 -12.94
N LEU A 188 -3.57 -5.69 -13.08
CA LEU A 188 -4.57 -5.30 -12.07
C LEU A 188 -4.94 -6.51 -11.20
N TYR A 189 -4.41 -6.57 -9.99
CA TYR A 189 -4.77 -7.59 -8.99
C TYR A 189 -5.91 -7.10 -8.11
N ARG A 190 -7.00 -7.87 -8.03
CA ARG A 190 -8.17 -7.59 -7.20
C ARG A 190 -8.27 -8.51 -5.98
N SER A 191 -7.55 -9.62 -6.00
CA SER A 191 -7.50 -10.62 -4.95
C SER A 191 -6.11 -11.25 -4.91
N GLN A 192 -5.71 -11.72 -3.75
CA GLN A 192 -4.48 -12.50 -3.60
C GLN A 192 -4.58 -13.87 -4.28
N ALA A 193 -5.77 -14.47 -4.29
CA ALA A 193 -6.00 -15.77 -4.91
C ALA A 193 -5.87 -15.76 -6.43
N THR A 194 -5.97 -14.60 -7.09
CA THR A 194 -5.86 -14.45 -8.55
C THR A 194 -4.47 -14.01 -9.01
N ALA A 195 -3.47 -14.05 -8.14
CA ALA A 195 -2.12 -13.56 -8.41
C ALA A 195 -1.34 -14.34 -9.48
N GLU A 196 -1.87 -15.43 -10.00
CA GLU A 196 -1.23 -16.21 -11.07
C GLU A 196 -1.41 -15.52 -12.43
N THR A 197 -0.32 -14.97 -12.95
CA THR A 197 -0.15 -14.56 -14.36
C THR A 197 -1.29 -13.74 -14.98
N LEU A 198 -1.61 -12.59 -14.39
CA LEU A 198 -2.46 -11.61 -15.06
C LEU A 198 -1.68 -10.88 -16.17
N GLY A 199 -2.29 -10.73 -17.33
CA GLY A 199 -1.80 -9.87 -18.38
C GLY A 199 -1.82 -8.40 -17.96
N LEU A 200 -1.13 -7.54 -18.72
CA LEU A 200 -1.13 -6.11 -18.49
C LEU A 200 -2.50 -5.51 -18.86
N SER A 201 -3.07 -4.74 -17.97
CA SER A 201 -4.22 -3.87 -18.21
C SER A 201 -3.81 -2.58 -18.93
N THR A 202 -4.77 -1.93 -19.57
CA THR A 202 -4.56 -0.63 -20.20
C THR A 202 -4.50 0.49 -19.16
N VAL A 203 -3.95 1.63 -19.53
CA VAL A 203 -3.98 2.85 -18.72
C VAL A 203 -5.42 3.22 -18.34
N GLU A 204 -6.38 3.14 -19.29
CA GLU A 204 -7.81 3.37 -19.05
C GLU A 204 -8.35 2.47 -17.95
N GLU A 205 -8.17 1.13 -18.08
CA GLU A 205 -8.66 0.15 -17.11
C GLU A 205 -8.08 0.39 -15.69
N ILE A 206 -6.83 0.87 -15.61
CA ILE A 206 -6.21 1.20 -14.32
C ILE A 206 -6.85 2.45 -13.70
N TYR A 207 -7.03 3.53 -14.49
CA TYR A 207 -7.70 4.73 -13.98
C TYR A 207 -9.16 4.49 -13.60
N GLU A 208 -9.89 3.64 -14.34
CA GLU A 208 -11.23 3.21 -13.97
C GLU A 208 -11.24 2.51 -12.60
N ARG A 209 -10.29 1.61 -12.36
CA ARG A 209 -10.15 0.93 -11.06
C ARG A 209 -9.81 1.92 -9.94
N VAL A 210 -8.84 2.81 -10.17
CA VAL A 210 -8.45 3.86 -9.20
C VAL A 210 -9.65 4.71 -8.80
N ILE A 211 -10.39 5.22 -9.79
CA ILE A 211 -11.55 6.09 -9.54
C ILE A 211 -12.68 5.32 -8.86
N THR A 212 -12.93 4.07 -9.26
CA THR A 212 -13.97 3.23 -8.63
C THR A 212 -13.64 2.96 -7.17
N ASP A 213 -12.43 2.49 -6.86
CA ASP A 213 -12.00 2.24 -5.48
C ASP A 213 -12.09 3.49 -4.60
N LEU A 214 -11.70 4.66 -5.14
CA LEU A 214 -11.77 5.93 -4.39
C LEU A 214 -13.20 6.41 -4.18
N LYS A 215 -14.08 6.26 -5.16
CA LYS A 215 -15.49 6.63 -4.99
C LYS A 215 -16.19 5.76 -3.93
N GLU A 216 -15.95 4.45 -3.99
CA GLU A 216 -16.48 3.52 -2.98
C GLU A 216 -15.90 3.83 -1.59
N ALA A 217 -14.60 4.12 -1.50
CA ALA A 217 -13.98 4.52 -0.23
C ALA A 217 -14.58 5.82 0.33
N VAL A 218 -14.75 6.85 -0.51
CA VAL A 218 -15.34 8.13 -0.11
C VAL A 218 -16.76 7.92 0.39
N GLU A 219 -17.62 7.20 -0.35
CA GLU A 219 -19.01 6.96 0.02
C GLU A 219 -19.11 6.26 1.39
N ILE A 220 -18.30 5.23 1.63
CA ILE A 220 -18.32 4.50 2.90
C ILE A 220 -17.82 5.39 4.04
N LEU A 221 -16.69 6.11 3.85
CA LEU A 221 -16.12 6.96 4.89
C LEU A 221 -17.00 8.18 5.21
N GLU A 222 -17.70 8.76 4.23
CA GLU A 222 -18.68 9.82 4.44
C GLU A 222 -19.84 9.33 5.31
N ASN A 223 -20.43 8.20 4.96
CA ASN A 223 -21.54 7.62 5.70
C ASN A 223 -21.15 7.32 7.17
N LEU A 224 -19.97 6.76 7.39
CA LEU A 224 -19.46 6.49 8.74
C LEU A 224 -19.26 7.78 9.54
N GLU A 225 -18.72 8.84 8.91
CA GLU A 225 -18.51 10.12 9.58
C GLU A 225 -19.85 10.82 9.91
N GLU A 226 -20.87 10.73 9.04
CA GLU A 226 -22.22 11.21 9.33
C GLU A 226 -22.86 10.47 10.51
N GLU A 227 -22.54 9.21 10.71
CA GLU A 227 -22.94 8.39 11.87
C GLU A 227 -22.12 8.70 13.13
N GLY A 228 -21.12 9.60 13.04
CA GLY A 228 -20.23 9.97 14.14
C GLY A 228 -19.04 9.02 14.31
N ILE A 229 -18.80 8.15 13.35
CA ILE A 229 -17.69 7.19 13.33
C ILE A 229 -16.57 7.76 12.48
N GLY A 230 -15.63 8.43 13.11
CA GLY A 230 -14.46 8.95 12.44
C GLY A 230 -13.35 7.90 12.26
N ARG A 231 -12.12 8.38 12.10
CA ARG A 231 -10.94 7.50 12.11
C ARG A 231 -10.89 6.69 13.40
N PRO A 232 -10.69 5.35 13.34
CA PRO A 232 -10.74 4.50 14.53
C PRO A 232 -9.81 4.93 15.67
N ASN A 233 -8.65 5.51 15.33
CA ASN A 233 -7.68 6.01 16.31
C ASN A 233 -7.76 7.53 16.55
N GLY A 234 -8.62 8.24 15.83
CA GLY A 234 -8.70 9.70 15.89
C GLY A 234 -7.44 10.43 15.41
N THR A 235 -6.47 9.70 14.83
CA THR A 235 -5.16 10.21 14.38
C THR A 235 -5.09 10.38 12.87
N LYS A 236 -4.18 11.22 12.38
CA LYS A 236 -4.02 11.50 10.95
C LYS A 236 -3.17 10.47 10.22
N ASP A 237 -2.78 9.39 10.86
CA ASP A 237 -2.02 8.30 10.27
C ASP A 237 -2.87 7.32 9.43
N GLN A 238 -4.18 7.50 9.47
CA GLN A 238 -5.15 6.73 8.69
C GLN A 238 -5.90 7.64 7.69
N ILE A 239 -6.32 7.05 6.57
CA ILE A 239 -7.07 7.76 5.54
C ILE A 239 -8.52 8.00 6.03
N ASP A 240 -8.97 9.25 5.93
CA ASP A 240 -10.36 9.66 6.08
C ASP A 240 -10.99 9.98 4.71
N GLN A 241 -12.27 10.35 4.70
CA GLN A 241 -12.96 10.75 3.48
C GLN A 241 -12.26 11.91 2.74
N TRP A 242 -11.71 12.87 3.47
CA TRP A 242 -11.08 14.05 2.88
C TRP A 242 -9.77 13.72 2.19
N THR A 243 -8.99 12.82 2.79
CA THR A 243 -7.78 12.27 2.18
C THR A 243 -8.13 11.45 0.92
N ALA A 244 -9.14 10.58 0.99
CA ALA A 244 -9.62 9.81 -0.16
C ALA A 244 -10.11 10.72 -1.30
N LYS A 245 -10.87 11.79 -0.98
CA LYS A 245 -11.27 12.84 -1.93
C LYS A 245 -10.07 13.55 -2.55
N GLY A 246 -9.04 13.84 -1.76
CA GLY A 246 -7.80 14.46 -2.26
C GLY A 246 -7.11 13.58 -3.31
N ILE A 247 -6.97 12.28 -3.04
CA ILE A 247 -6.40 11.32 -3.99
C ILE A 247 -7.28 11.21 -5.25
N LEU A 248 -8.60 11.20 -5.10
CA LEU A 248 -9.55 11.17 -6.20
C LEU A 248 -9.47 12.44 -7.08
N ALA A 249 -9.29 13.60 -6.46
CA ALA A 249 -9.08 14.85 -7.19
C ALA A 249 -7.82 14.80 -8.07
N TYR A 250 -6.72 14.26 -7.57
CA TYR A 250 -5.51 14.03 -8.36
C TYR A 250 -5.74 13.03 -9.50
N ALA A 251 -6.47 11.96 -9.28
CA ALA A 251 -6.79 10.99 -10.33
C ALA A 251 -7.62 11.63 -11.45
N TYR A 252 -8.63 12.41 -11.13
CA TYR A 252 -9.42 13.17 -12.11
C TYR A 252 -8.59 14.22 -12.85
N LEU A 253 -7.75 14.96 -12.12
CA LEU A 253 -6.87 15.97 -12.72
C LEU A 253 -5.95 15.35 -13.76
N THR A 254 -5.30 14.24 -13.43
CA THR A 254 -4.36 13.55 -14.31
C THR A 254 -5.06 12.89 -15.50
N LYS A 255 -6.31 12.45 -15.32
CA LYS A 255 -7.14 11.90 -16.41
C LYS A 255 -7.67 13.00 -17.33
N GLY A 256 -7.58 14.28 -16.95
CA GLY A 256 -8.13 15.42 -17.69
C GLY A 256 -9.60 15.71 -17.39
N GLU A 257 -10.16 15.11 -16.36
CA GLU A 257 -11.53 15.37 -15.89
C GLU A 257 -11.58 16.56 -14.94
N TYR A 258 -11.23 17.75 -15.46
CA TYR A 258 -10.99 18.96 -14.68
C TYR A 258 -12.22 19.45 -13.89
N GLU A 259 -13.42 19.28 -14.42
CA GLU A 259 -14.67 19.67 -13.74
C GLU A 259 -14.88 18.83 -12.48
N ASN A 260 -14.65 17.52 -12.55
CA ASN A 260 -14.75 16.61 -11.42
C ASN A 260 -13.67 16.93 -10.36
N ALA A 261 -12.43 17.17 -10.80
CA ALA A 261 -11.34 17.57 -9.90
C ALA A 261 -11.66 18.89 -9.18
N ALA A 262 -12.17 19.89 -9.89
CA ALA A 262 -12.55 21.20 -9.34
C ALA A 262 -13.70 21.07 -8.34
N ALA A 263 -14.71 20.27 -8.63
CA ALA A 263 -15.85 20.07 -7.73
C ALA A 263 -15.40 19.44 -6.39
N ILE A 264 -14.58 18.39 -6.45
CA ILE A 264 -14.11 17.70 -5.23
C ILE A 264 -13.16 18.61 -4.42
N THR A 265 -12.24 19.33 -5.07
CA THR A 265 -11.34 20.25 -4.37
C THR A 265 -12.08 21.41 -3.72
N ALA A 266 -13.12 21.93 -4.36
CA ALA A 266 -13.99 22.95 -3.77
C ALA A 266 -14.74 22.42 -2.52
N ASP A 267 -15.19 21.17 -2.56
CA ASP A 267 -15.82 20.51 -1.41
C ASP A 267 -14.82 20.34 -0.25
N ILE A 268 -13.60 19.85 -0.51
CA ILE A 268 -12.54 19.73 0.51
C ILE A 268 -12.26 21.09 1.15
N ILE A 269 -12.02 22.13 0.36
CA ILE A 269 -11.69 23.47 0.85
C ILE A 269 -12.81 24.03 1.74
N LYS A 270 -14.06 23.79 1.36
CA LYS A 270 -15.21 24.35 2.05
C LYS A 270 -15.58 23.60 3.31
N ASN A 271 -15.51 22.28 3.30
CA ASN A 271 -16.19 21.43 4.27
C ASN A 271 -15.25 20.57 5.12
N SER A 272 -13.97 20.37 4.75
CA SER A 272 -13.06 19.47 5.47
C SER A 272 -12.62 19.98 6.85
N GLY A 273 -12.68 21.27 7.08
CA GLY A 273 -12.18 21.87 8.31
C GLY A 273 -10.64 21.93 8.40
N TYR A 274 -9.90 21.49 7.38
CA TYR A 274 -8.44 21.63 7.34
C TYR A 274 -8.04 23.05 6.92
N PRO A 275 -7.46 23.89 7.82
CA PRO A 275 -7.08 25.26 7.49
C PRO A 275 -5.82 25.28 6.62
N LEU A 276 -5.64 26.35 5.85
CA LEU A 276 -4.34 26.69 5.29
C LEU A 276 -3.47 27.29 6.37
N MET A 277 -2.21 26.88 6.44
CA MET A 277 -1.22 27.46 7.35
C MET A 277 -0.82 28.86 6.89
N SER A 278 -0.69 29.78 7.85
CA SER A 278 -0.01 31.05 7.63
C SER A 278 1.51 30.83 7.48
N GLN A 279 2.20 31.82 6.90
CA GLN A 279 3.66 31.75 6.78
C GLN A 279 4.36 31.61 8.15
N ALA A 280 3.84 32.26 9.19
CA ALA A 280 4.38 32.15 10.54
C ALA A 280 4.26 30.72 11.08
N GLU A 281 3.09 30.09 10.94
CA GLU A 281 2.88 28.71 11.35
C GLU A 281 3.78 27.71 10.59
N ILE A 282 3.99 27.91 9.29
CA ILE A 282 4.91 27.08 8.50
C ILE A 282 6.34 27.18 9.04
N ILE A 283 6.81 28.39 9.33
CA ILE A 283 8.17 28.62 9.84
C ILE A 283 8.32 28.05 11.26
N GLU A 284 7.32 28.25 12.13
CA GLU A 284 7.35 27.82 13.52
C GLU A 284 7.18 26.32 13.68
N SER A 285 6.28 25.71 12.91
CA SER A 285 6.00 24.27 13.02
C SER A 285 7.09 23.38 12.46
N GLY A 286 7.84 23.85 11.45
CA GLY A 286 8.89 23.07 10.78
C GLY A 286 8.40 21.75 10.17
N PHE A 287 7.09 21.56 9.94
CA PHE A 287 6.48 20.29 9.51
C PHE A 287 6.85 19.10 10.42
N SER A 288 6.95 19.32 11.72
CA SER A 288 7.51 18.36 12.68
C SER A 288 6.46 17.58 13.47
N SER A 289 5.18 17.81 13.28
CA SER A 289 4.10 17.16 14.04
C SER A 289 2.93 16.75 13.19
N ILE A 290 2.46 15.50 13.38
CA ILE A 290 1.22 14.99 12.78
C ILE A 290 -0.02 15.85 13.15
N ASN A 291 0.05 16.59 14.26
CA ASN A 291 -1.04 17.42 14.75
C ASN A 291 -1.15 18.78 14.04
N ILE A 292 -0.29 19.09 13.06
CA ILE A 292 -0.40 20.30 12.26
C ILE A 292 -1.77 20.36 11.59
N GLY A 293 -2.48 21.49 11.78
CA GLY A 293 -3.88 21.63 11.39
C GLY A 293 -4.16 21.37 9.92
N SER A 294 -3.30 21.84 9.02
CA SER A 294 -3.43 21.70 7.57
C SER A 294 -3.13 20.30 7.01
N TRP A 295 -2.53 19.44 7.81
CA TRP A 295 -2.23 18.09 7.36
C TRP A 295 -3.47 17.20 7.41
N MET A 296 -3.76 16.56 6.28
CA MET A 296 -4.89 15.65 6.15
C MET A 296 -4.50 14.20 6.46
N TRP A 297 -3.31 13.80 6.04
CA TRP A 297 -2.76 12.46 6.24
C TRP A 297 -1.25 12.54 6.43
N ALA A 298 -0.73 11.86 7.42
CA ALA A 298 0.69 11.81 7.72
C ALA A 298 1.03 10.56 8.56
N PHE A 299 2.27 10.13 8.52
CA PHE A 299 2.76 9.05 9.37
C PHE A 299 3.48 9.62 10.58
N ASP A 300 3.16 9.09 11.78
CA ASP A 300 3.86 9.44 12.99
C ASP A 300 5.19 8.67 13.08
N ILE A 301 6.23 9.28 12.51
CA ILE A 301 7.56 8.69 12.46
C ILE A 301 8.32 9.08 13.72
N THR A 302 8.44 8.14 14.66
CA THR A 302 9.13 8.32 15.93
C THR A 302 10.50 7.64 15.94
N LYS A 303 11.32 7.97 16.95
CA LYS A 303 12.60 7.29 17.15
C LYS A 303 12.45 5.78 17.33
N ASP A 304 11.36 5.35 17.94
CA ASP A 304 11.14 3.94 18.25
C ASP A 304 10.86 3.08 17.03
N ASN A 305 10.21 3.66 16.00
CA ASN A 305 9.90 2.95 14.77
C ASN A 305 10.87 3.19 13.62
N THR A 306 11.82 4.14 13.76
CA THR A 306 12.74 4.53 12.67
C THR A 306 14.18 4.74 13.11
N ALA A 307 14.58 4.23 14.26
CA ALA A 307 15.91 4.42 14.85
C ALA A 307 17.08 3.73 14.09
N GLY A 308 16.93 3.42 12.82
CA GLY A 308 17.94 2.75 12.01
C GLY A 308 18.53 3.64 10.92
N LEU A 309 19.81 3.41 10.59
CA LEU A 309 20.47 4.07 9.47
C LEU A 309 19.69 4.01 8.15
N PRO A 310 19.06 2.87 7.76
CA PRO A 310 18.31 2.78 6.52
C PRO A 310 16.86 3.26 6.68
N THR A 311 16.65 4.45 7.20
CA THR A 311 15.37 5.15 7.29
C THR A 311 15.57 6.60 6.91
N PHE A 312 14.51 7.30 6.51
CA PHE A 312 14.60 8.74 6.23
C PHE A 312 15.22 9.50 7.40
N TRP A 313 14.70 9.26 8.62
CA TRP A 313 15.18 9.90 9.82
C TRP A 313 16.65 9.60 10.11
N GLY A 314 17.05 8.32 9.96
CA GLY A 314 18.43 7.92 10.13
C GLY A 314 19.37 8.55 9.11
N GLN A 315 18.94 8.69 7.87
CA GLN A 315 19.79 9.25 6.82
C GLN A 315 19.88 10.78 6.84
N ILE A 316 18.79 11.45 7.04
CA ILE A 316 18.70 12.91 6.89
C ILE A 316 19.04 13.64 8.18
N ASP A 317 18.53 13.15 9.31
CA ASP A 317 18.63 13.85 10.59
C ASP A 317 19.72 13.26 11.49
N TYR A 318 19.73 11.96 11.68
CA TYR A 318 20.58 11.30 12.67
C TYR A 318 22.03 11.10 12.22
N PHE A 319 22.23 10.78 10.94
CA PHE A 319 23.56 10.48 10.38
C PHE A 319 24.07 11.56 9.44
N THR A 320 23.34 12.67 9.28
CA THR A 320 23.74 13.84 8.48
C THR A 320 24.32 13.48 7.11
N TYR A 321 23.68 12.59 6.39
CA TYR A 321 24.02 12.40 4.99
C TYR A 321 23.69 13.68 4.21
N SER A 322 24.71 14.34 3.69
CA SER A 322 24.62 15.67 3.10
C SER A 322 23.97 15.72 1.71
N TYR A 323 23.43 14.63 1.22
CA TYR A 323 22.86 14.58 -0.13
C TYR A 323 21.39 15.00 -0.25
N CYS A 324 20.70 15.16 0.85
CA CYS A 324 19.32 15.66 0.85
C CYS A 324 19.23 16.91 1.72
N SER A 325 20.09 17.89 1.50
CA SER A 325 19.94 19.15 2.18
C SER A 325 18.82 19.98 1.52
N ALA A 326 17.58 19.68 1.82
CA ALA A 326 16.46 20.57 1.53
C ALA A 326 16.59 21.93 2.25
N GLY A 327 17.56 22.07 3.16
CA GLY A 327 17.81 23.26 3.93
C GLY A 327 18.72 24.31 3.27
N ASP A 328 19.44 23.97 2.22
CA ASP A 328 20.43 24.88 1.60
C ASP A 328 19.91 25.61 0.38
N TYR A 329 18.65 25.45 0.00
CA TYR A 329 17.99 26.30 -0.98
C TYR A 329 17.47 27.57 -0.31
N LYS A 330 18.33 28.56 -0.24
CA LYS A 330 17.96 29.95 -0.01
C LYS A 330 17.96 30.71 -1.31
#